data_393b2acd340f6df37547e06676e716db
#
_entry.id   393b2acd340f6df37547e06676e716db
#
_cell.length_a   1.000
_cell.length_b   1.000
_cell.length_c   1.000
_cell.angle_alpha   90.00
_cell.angle_beta   90.00
_cell.angle_gamma   90.00
#
_symmetry.space_group_name_H-M   'P 1'
#
loop_
_entity.id
_entity.type
_entity.pdbx_description
1 polymer ?
#
loop_
_entity_poly.entity_id
_entity_poly.type
_entity_poly.pdbx_seq_one_letter_code
_entity_poly.pdbx_strand_id
1 'polypeptide(L)'
;VISYIDVLYNNKEIRIKLDEDFKISNAAESLSYMIGKSVTELEKGDILGLDANLSGRLYRINLLFRAPQTDPVSDGGDSSLFDLTDDGVMFGLIQNKPVSQVLVLYDNTGKSENAVYTDIEPDTVVYFYDASKTKDNLRVGTASEIFKSFIPAADYDDNDNITNWSENCTHNYAFVRTYNDSVVNIVVYENYEIN
;
A
#
# COMPACT_ATOMS: atom_id res chain seq x y z
N VAL A 1 7.52 7.56 29.11
CA VAL A 1 7.17 6.24 28.54
C VAL A 1 7.83 6.14 27.19
N ILE A 2 8.55 5.07 26.94
CA ILE A 2 9.22 4.85 25.64
C ILE A 2 8.25 4.15 24.73
N SER A 3 7.94 4.76 23.60
CA SER A 3 7.13 4.16 22.54
C SER A 3 7.99 3.33 21.59
N TYR A 4 7.37 2.37 20.94
CA TYR A 4 8.01 1.54 19.93
C TYR A 4 7.11 1.50 18.71
N ILE A 5 7.73 1.37 17.54
CA ILE A 5 7.05 0.96 16.32
C ILE A 5 7.68 -0.35 15.81
N ASP A 6 6.84 -1.24 15.31
CA ASP A 6 7.25 -2.45 14.62
C ASP A 6 7.07 -2.20 13.11
N VAL A 7 8.12 -2.38 12.34
CA VAL A 7 8.13 -2.12 10.90
C VAL A 7 8.80 -3.26 10.14
N LEU A 8 8.37 -3.47 8.90
CA LEU A 8 9.12 -4.27 7.93
C LEU A 8 10.16 -3.37 7.25
N TYR A 9 11.42 -3.68 7.44
CA TYR A 9 12.53 -2.94 6.86
C TYR A 9 13.63 -3.91 6.41
N ASN A 10 14.12 -3.74 5.18
CA ASN A 10 15.13 -4.64 4.58
C ASN A 10 14.78 -6.13 4.77
N ASN A 11 13.55 -6.50 4.44
CA ASN A 11 13.02 -7.88 4.50
C ASN A 11 12.98 -8.49 5.91
N LYS A 12 13.00 -7.66 6.93
CA LYS A 12 12.94 -8.09 8.34
C LYS A 12 11.95 -7.25 9.11
N GLU A 13 11.26 -7.88 10.05
CA GLU A 13 10.54 -7.17 11.08
C GLU A 13 11.53 -6.64 12.11
N ILE A 14 11.51 -5.34 12.34
CA ILE A 14 12.35 -4.67 13.34
C ILE A 14 11.49 -3.82 14.27
N ARG A 15 11.91 -3.76 15.53
CA ARG A 15 11.32 -2.87 16.54
C ARG A 15 12.22 -1.68 16.76
N ILE A 16 11.67 -0.48 16.54
CA ILE A 16 12.41 0.77 16.71
C ILE A 16 11.88 1.48 17.96
N LYS A 17 12.82 1.84 18.83
CA LYS A 17 12.52 2.60 20.05
C LYS A 17 12.44 4.09 19.73
N LEU A 18 11.39 4.74 20.23
CA LEU A 18 11.14 6.17 20.04
C LEU A 18 11.06 6.88 21.40
N ASP A 19 11.38 8.16 21.39
CA ASP A 19 11.07 9.03 22.52
C ASP A 19 9.56 9.34 22.55
N GLU A 20 9.02 9.61 23.75
CA GLU A 20 7.60 9.94 23.94
C GLU A 20 7.14 11.14 23.14
N ASP A 21 8.03 12.13 23.00
CA ASP A 21 7.74 13.37 22.31
C ASP A 21 8.03 13.32 20.82
N PHE A 22 8.41 12.14 20.31
CA PHE A 22 8.71 11.99 18.88
C PHE A 22 7.44 12.17 18.05
N LYS A 23 7.54 13.00 17.02
CA LYS A 23 6.43 13.37 16.16
C LYS A 23 6.68 12.94 14.71
N ILE A 24 5.58 12.81 13.96
CA ILE A 24 5.64 12.68 12.50
C ILE A 24 6.23 13.98 11.96
N SER A 25 7.38 13.89 11.30
CA SER A 25 8.15 15.05 10.88
C SER A 25 7.71 15.61 9.55
N ASN A 26 7.21 14.73 8.68
CA ASN A 26 6.73 15.07 7.34
C ASN A 26 5.69 14.03 6.90
N ALA A 27 4.90 14.35 5.88
CA ALA A 27 3.93 13.45 5.29
C ALA A 27 3.72 13.79 3.81
N ALA A 28 3.16 12.86 3.04
CA ALA A 28 2.64 13.14 1.71
C ALA A 28 1.59 14.26 1.77
N GLU A 29 1.37 14.98 0.69
CA GLU A 29 0.49 16.16 0.65
C GLU A 29 -0.91 15.85 1.17
N SER A 30 -1.51 14.77 0.72
CA SER A 30 -2.83 14.28 1.18
C SER A 30 -2.89 13.92 2.67
N LEU A 31 -1.74 13.70 3.30
CA LEU A 31 -1.58 13.33 4.71
C LEU A 31 -0.96 14.46 5.55
N SER A 32 -0.89 15.67 5.01
CA SER A 32 -0.23 16.82 5.66
C SER A 32 -0.78 17.15 7.05
N TYR A 33 -2.05 16.81 7.31
CA TYR A 33 -2.69 16.95 8.64
C TYR A 33 -2.03 16.07 9.71
N MET A 34 -1.24 15.08 9.33
CA MET A 34 -0.50 14.19 10.25
C MET A 34 0.83 14.79 10.74
N ILE A 35 1.33 15.84 10.07
CA ILE A 35 2.59 16.49 10.48
C ILE A 35 2.44 17.06 11.89
N GLY A 36 3.38 16.74 12.75
CA GLY A 36 3.39 17.14 14.16
C GLY A 36 2.51 16.28 15.09
N LYS A 37 1.77 15.31 14.54
CA LYS A 37 1.04 14.33 15.36
C LYS A 37 2.00 13.37 16.03
N SER A 38 1.52 12.76 17.12
CA SER A 38 2.27 11.70 17.81
C SER A 38 2.42 10.47 16.91
N VAL A 39 3.51 9.74 17.07
CA VAL A 39 3.70 8.44 16.40
C VAL A 39 2.65 7.40 16.80
N THR A 40 1.90 7.63 17.88
CA THR A 40 0.76 6.78 18.27
C THR A 40 -0.44 6.91 17.33
N GLU A 41 -0.45 7.92 16.46
CA GLU A 41 -1.46 8.09 15.42
C GLU A 41 -1.13 7.31 14.13
N LEU A 42 0.04 6.64 14.07
CA LEU A 42 0.37 5.73 12.98
C LEU A 42 -0.51 4.49 13.04
N GLU A 43 -0.88 4.01 11.87
CA GLU A 43 -1.72 2.83 11.71
C GLU A 43 -0.95 1.67 11.08
N LYS A 44 -1.45 0.46 11.29
CA LYS A 44 -0.91 -0.72 10.62
C LYS A 44 -1.16 -0.62 9.12
N GLY A 45 -0.11 -0.90 8.36
CA GLY A 45 -0.15 -0.75 6.91
C GLY A 45 0.34 0.61 6.41
N ASP A 46 0.61 1.59 7.28
CA ASP A 46 1.26 2.84 6.89
C ASP A 46 2.64 2.57 6.28
N ILE A 47 2.96 3.31 5.23
CA ILE A 47 4.28 3.28 4.60
C ILE A 47 5.08 4.49 5.05
N LEU A 48 6.25 4.22 5.60
CA LEU A 48 7.07 5.22 6.27
C LEU A 48 8.44 5.37 5.60
N GLY A 49 8.90 6.61 5.48
CA GLY A 49 10.31 6.94 5.33
C GLY A 49 10.93 7.16 6.71
N LEU A 50 12.03 6.48 6.99
CA LEU A 50 12.72 6.55 8.29
C LEU A 50 14.12 7.11 8.11
N ASP A 51 14.42 8.21 8.78
CA ASP A 51 15.76 8.79 8.81
C ASP A 51 16.39 8.56 10.18
N ALA A 52 17.53 7.86 10.21
CA ALA A 52 18.30 7.60 11.41
C ALA A 52 19.68 8.23 11.31
N ASN A 53 20.22 8.65 12.45
CA ASN A 53 21.59 9.12 12.53
C ASN A 53 22.60 7.95 12.57
N LEU A 54 23.90 8.26 12.54
CA LEU A 54 24.99 7.27 12.56
C LEU A 54 24.99 6.37 13.81
N SER A 55 24.31 6.77 14.89
CA SER A 55 24.14 5.95 16.10
C SER A 55 22.89 5.08 16.06
N GLY A 56 22.16 5.06 14.94
CA GLY A 56 20.92 4.29 14.77
C GLY A 56 19.71 4.87 15.48
N ARG A 57 19.82 6.11 15.99
CA ARG A 57 18.66 6.81 16.56
C ARG A 57 17.84 7.44 15.46
N LEU A 58 16.57 7.13 15.46
CA LEU A 58 15.60 7.73 14.57
C LEU A 58 15.41 9.20 14.92
N TYR A 59 15.57 10.10 13.95
CA TYR A 59 15.34 11.52 14.14
C TYR A 59 14.23 12.10 13.26
N ARG A 60 13.77 11.33 12.28
CA ARG A 60 12.66 11.73 11.40
C ARG A 60 11.81 10.53 11.01
N ILE A 61 10.50 10.72 11.01
CA ILE A 61 9.52 9.84 10.37
C ILE A 61 8.75 10.66 9.34
N ASN A 62 8.71 10.15 8.12
CA ASN A 62 7.89 10.68 7.03
C ASN A 62 6.76 9.68 6.75
N LEU A 63 5.51 10.09 6.86
CA LEU A 63 4.37 9.27 6.47
C LEU A 63 4.17 9.41 4.96
N LEU A 64 4.59 8.38 4.21
CA LEU A 64 4.59 8.41 2.75
C LEU A 64 3.25 8.01 2.15
N PHE A 65 2.56 7.08 2.80
CA PHE A 65 1.28 6.57 2.32
C PHE A 65 0.48 5.94 3.45
N ARG A 66 -0.83 6.10 3.37
CA ARG A 66 -1.84 5.40 4.16
C ARG A 66 -2.93 4.92 3.21
N ALA A 67 -3.26 3.64 3.25
CA ALA A 67 -4.33 3.10 2.42
C ALA A 67 -5.68 3.76 2.78
N PRO A 68 -6.48 4.19 1.78
CA PRO A 68 -7.77 4.81 2.04
C PRO A 68 -8.71 3.81 2.74
N GLN A 69 -9.46 4.28 3.72
CA GLN A 69 -10.43 3.47 4.45
C GLN A 69 -11.87 3.65 3.93
N THR A 70 -12.12 4.73 3.21
CA THR A 70 -13.40 5.04 2.58
C THR A 70 -13.25 5.12 1.08
N ASP A 71 -14.28 4.71 0.35
CA ASP A 71 -14.30 4.87 -1.11
C ASP A 71 -14.30 6.37 -1.44
N PRO A 72 -13.24 6.89 -2.08
CA PRO A 72 -13.17 8.29 -2.42
C PRO A 72 -14.26 8.74 -3.40
N VAL A 73 -14.86 7.84 -4.16
CA VAL A 73 -15.97 8.18 -5.07
C VAL A 73 -17.28 8.33 -4.32
N SER A 74 -17.56 7.49 -3.32
CA SER A 74 -18.79 7.60 -2.53
C SER A 74 -18.85 8.89 -1.71
N ASP A 75 -17.70 9.41 -1.31
CA ASP A 75 -17.55 10.69 -0.60
C ASP A 75 -17.45 11.92 -1.54
N GLY A 76 -17.64 11.74 -2.85
CA GLY A 76 -17.48 12.81 -3.83
C GLY A 76 -16.02 13.17 -4.09
N GLY A 77 -15.09 12.32 -3.68
CA GLY A 77 -13.67 12.44 -3.94
C GLY A 77 -13.30 12.12 -5.39
N ASP A 78 -12.11 12.53 -5.78
CA ASP A 78 -11.55 12.26 -7.09
C ASP A 78 -11.07 10.79 -7.18
N SER A 79 -11.37 10.12 -8.30
CA SER A 79 -10.84 8.78 -8.61
C SER A 79 -9.29 8.74 -8.61
N SER A 80 -8.66 9.88 -8.71
CA SER A 80 -7.20 10.06 -8.64
C SER A 80 -6.56 9.61 -7.33
N LEU A 81 -7.34 9.31 -6.27
CA LEU A 81 -6.77 8.74 -5.04
C LEU A 81 -6.11 7.38 -5.23
N PHE A 82 -6.48 6.66 -6.30
CA PHE A 82 -5.80 5.42 -6.68
C PHE A 82 -4.64 5.65 -7.64
N ASP A 83 -4.63 6.78 -8.32
CA ASP A 83 -3.57 7.20 -9.22
C ASP A 83 -2.71 8.27 -8.53
N LEU A 84 -1.79 7.83 -7.71
CA LEU A 84 -0.79 8.69 -7.08
C LEU A 84 0.39 8.89 -8.06
N THR A 85 0.09 9.33 -9.29
CA THR A 85 1.05 9.46 -10.39
C THR A 85 2.12 10.52 -10.16
N ASP A 86 1.92 11.43 -9.25
CA ASP A 86 2.97 12.34 -8.82
C ASP A 86 4.07 11.53 -8.10
N ASP A 87 5.28 11.57 -8.63
CA ASP A 87 6.49 10.91 -8.09
C ASP A 87 6.60 9.38 -8.24
N GLY A 88 5.93 8.76 -9.21
CA GLY A 88 6.07 7.32 -9.46
C GLY A 88 5.47 6.44 -8.37
N VAL A 89 4.38 6.87 -7.77
CA VAL A 89 3.60 6.13 -6.79
C VAL A 89 2.24 5.77 -7.37
N MET A 90 1.83 4.51 -7.22
CA MET A 90 0.53 4.00 -7.66
C MET A 90 -0.10 3.22 -6.52
N PHE A 91 -1.42 3.30 -6.42
CA PHE A 91 -2.21 2.44 -5.55
C PHE A 91 -3.49 2.03 -6.26
N GLY A 92 -3.81 0.75 -6.23
CA GLY A 92 -5.02 0.27 -6.90
C GLY A 92 -5.36 -1.17 -6.59
N LEU A 93 -6.52 -1.58 -7.09
CA LEU A 93 -7.00 -2.95 -7.00
C LEU A 93 -6.21 -3.86 -7.93
N ILE A 94 -5.68 -4.96 -7.41
CA ILE A 94 -4.94 -5.94 -8.21
C ILE A 94 -5.91 -6.72 -9.09
N GLN A 95 -5.62 -6.75 -10.40
CA GLN A 95 -6.37 -7.58 -11.34
C GLN A 95 -6.27 -9.07 -10.97
N ASN A 96 -7.41 -9.76 -11.04
CA ASN A 96 -7.47 -11.18 -10.70
C ASN A 96 -7.10 -12.15 -11.84
N LYS A 97 -6.80 -11.62 -13.02
CA LYS A 97 -6.29 -12.42 -14.15
C LYS A 97 -4.77 -12.25 -14.22
N PRO A 98 -3.97 -13.10 -13.55
CA PRO A 98 -2.53 -12.90 -13.54
C PRO A 98 -1.96 -13.08 -14.94
N VAL A 99 -1.34 -12.04 -15.44
CA VAL A 99 -0.43 -12.12 -16.58
C VAL A 99 0.97 -12.21 -15.98
N SER A 100 1.71 -13.24 -16.33
CA SER A 100 3.07 -13.44 -15.83
C SER A 100 3.91 -12.17 -16.02
N GLN A 101 4.53 -11.67 -14.94
CA GLN A 101 5.43 -10.53 -14.92
C GLN A 101 4.78 -9.15 -15.13
N VAL A 102 3.45 -9.05 -15.18
CA VAL A 102 2.76 -7.77 -15.26
C VAL A 102 1.78 -7.63 -14.11
N LEU A 103 1.98 -6.62 -13.29
CA LEU A 103 1.00 -6.22 -12.28
C LEU A 103 0.06 -5.20 -12.92
N VAL A 104 -1.23 -5.49 -12.83
CA VAL A 104 -2.27 -4.60 -13.34
C VAL A 104 -3.09 -4.09 -12.17
N LEU A 105 -3.15 -2.76 -12.04
CA LEU A 105 -3.90 -2.07 -11.00
C LEU A 105 -5.06 -1.30 -11.61
N TYR A 106 -6.25 -1.50 -11.06
CA TYR A 106 -7.44 -0.73 -11.39
C TYR A 106 -7.65 0.38 -10.40
N ASP A 107 -8.16 1.50 -10.88
CA ASP A 107 -8.74 2.53 -10.03
C ASP A 107 -10.14 2.08 -9.52
N ASN A 108 -10.77 2.91 -8.73
CA ASN A 108 -12.10 2.65 -8.15
C ASN A 108 -13.24 2.72 -9.17
N THR A 109 -13.01 3.12 -10.41
CA THR A 109 -14.02 3.02 -11.48
C THR A 109 -14.10 1.62 -12.05
N GLY A 110 -13.09 0.79 -11.83
CA GLY A 110 -12.99 -0.57 -12.35
C GLY A 110 -12.89 -0.64 -13.88
N LYS A 111 -12.59 0.47 -14.56
CA LYS A 111 -12.49 0.51 -16.01
C LYS A 111 -11.09 0.14 -16.47
N SER A 112 -11.03 -0.76 -17.45
CA SER A 112 -9.76 -1.20 -18.02
C SER A 112 -8.97 -0.08 -18.70
N GLU A 113 -9.64 0.94 -19.23
CA GLU A 113 -9.02 2.12 -19.85
C GLU A 113 -8.21 2.97 -18.84
N ASN A 114 -8.54 2.85 -17.54
CA ASN A 114 -7.85 3.55 -16.46
C ASN A 114 -6.83 2.65 -15.75
N ALA A 115 -6.71 1.38 -16.15
CA ALA A 115 -5.80 0.45 -15.50
C ALA A 115 -4.34 0.82 -15.79
N VAL A 116 -3.51 0.69 -14.74
CA VAL A 116 -2.06 0.90 -14.83
C VAL A 116 -1.35 -0.44 -14.88
N TYR A 117 -0.40 -0.55 -15.79
CA TYR A 117 0.38 -1.76 -16.04
C TYR A 117 1.82 -1.53 -15.61
N THR A 118 2.34 -2.44 -14.80
CA THR A 118 3.72 -2.37 -14.30
C THR A 118 4.40 -3.72 -14.47
N ASP A 119 5.55 -3.72 -15.14
CA ASP A 119 6.39 -4.91 -15.25
C ASP A 119 7.10 -5.16 -13.91
N ILE A 120 7.02 -6.41 -13.44
CA ILE A 120 7.70 -6.83 -12.22
C ILE A 120 8.36 -8.20 -12.42
N GLU A 121 9.55 -8.34 -11.89
CA GLU A 121 10.24 -9.62 -11.87
C GLU A 121 9.64 -10.55 -10.81
N PRO A 122 9.53 -11.86 -11.06
CA PRO A 122 8.89 -12.81 -10.13
C PRO A 122 9.54 -12.89 -8.75
N ASP A 123 10.82 -12.56 -8.64
CA ASP A 123 11.61 -12.55 -7.41
C ASP A 123 11.68 -11.17 -6.74
N THR A 124 11.02 -10.16 -7.32
CA THR A 124 10.89 -8.84 -6.69
C THR A 124 10.30 -9.00 -5.29
N VAL A 125 10.95 -8.39 -4.31
CA VAL A 125 10.50 -8.43 -2.91
C VAL A 125 9.21 -7.65 -2.75
N VAL A 126 8.25 -8.28 -2.09
CA VAL A 126 6.93 -7.71 -1.80
C VAL A 126 6.65 -7.80 -0.30
N TYR A 127 6.17 -6.71 0.25
CA TYR A 127 5.64 -6.67 1.61
C TYR A 127 4.14 -6.88 1.57
N PHE A 128 3.64 -7.77 2.43
CA PHE A 128 2.22 -8.08 2.52
C PHE A 128 1.67 -7.64 3.87
N TYR A 129 0.55 -6.96 3.84
CA TYR A 129 -0.27 -6.63 5.00
C TYR A 129 -1.64 -7.30 4.85
N ASP A 130 -1.97 -8.23 5.73
CA ASP A 130 -3.25 -8.93 5.77
C ASP A 130 -4.19 -8.20 6.74
N ALA A 131 -5.14 -7.44 6.20
CA ALA A 131 -6.07 -6.63 6.97
C ALA A 131 -7.07 -7.48 7.78
N SER A 132 -7.30 -8.74 7.40
CA SER A 132 -8.19 -9.65 8.13
C SER A 132 -7.61 -10.15 9.45
N LYS A 133 -6.30 -9.97 9.66
CA LYS A 133 -5.59 -10.46 10.84
C LYS A 133 -5.27 -9.35 11.82
N THR A 134 -5.42 -9.63 13.10
CA THR A 134 -5.05 -8.71 14.18
C THR A 134 -3.59 -8.90 14.64
N LYS A 135 -3.00 -10.09 14.40
CA LYS A 135 -1.61 -10.44 14.70
C LYS A 135 -0.99 -11.16 13.53
N ASP A 136 0.33 -11.10 13.43
CA ASP A 136 1.10 -11.74 12.36
C ASP A 136 0.55 -11.36 10.96
N ASN A 137 0.17 -10.09 10.84
CA ASN A 137 -0.47 -9.53 9.66
C ASN A 137 0.52 -8.92 8.67
N LEU A 138 1.81 -8.90 9.00
CA LEU A 138 2.89 -8.45 8.13
C LEU A 138 3.76 -9.63 7.73
N ARG A 139 4.10 -9.74 6.46
CA ARG A 139 5.05 -10.73 5.96
C ARG A 139 5.83 -10.21 4.77
N VAL A 140 6.97 -10.82 4.52
CA VAL A 140 7.77 -10.57 3.32
C VAL A 140 7.65 -11.79 2.39
N GLY A 141 7.49 -11.53 1.12
CA GLY A 141 7.44 -12.55 0.08
C GLY A 141 7.96 -12.01 -1.24
N THR A 142 7.52 -12.59 -2.34
CA THR A 142 7.91 -12.21 -3.69
C THR A 142 6.70 -11.94 -4.58
N ALA A 143 6.94 -11.24 -5.70
CA ALA A 143 5.91 -10.94 -6.69
C ALA A 143 5.24 -12.22 -7.25
N SER A 144 5.97 -13.34 -7.31
CA SER A 144 5.38 -14.62 -7.73
C SER A 144 4.22 -15.08 -6.87
N GLU A 145 4.14 -14.61 -5.62
CA GLU A 145 3.04 -14.93 -4.69
C GLU A 145 1.78 -14.14 -5.02
N ILE A 146 1.91 -12.91 -5.53
CA ILE A 146 0.78 -12.11 -6.00
C ILE A 146 0.03 -12.86 -7.10
N PHE A 147 0.76 -13.50 -8.00
CA PHE A 147 0.16 -14.20 -9.14
C PHE A 147 -0.41 -15.57 -8.81
N LYS A 148 -0.02 -16.17 -7.69
CA LYS A 148 -0.44 -17.53 -7.30
C LYS A 148 -1.63 -17.56 -6.34
N SER A 149 -1.72 -16.58 -5.46
CA SER A 149 -2.66 -16.59 -4.33
C SER A 149 -3.87 -15.68 -4.54
N PHE A 150 -4.09 -15.26 -5.78
CA PHE A 150 -5.17 -14.31 -6.06
C PHE A 150 -6.54 -14.99 -5.97
N ILE A 151 -7.40 -14.49 -5.09
CA ILE A 151 -8.80 -14.90 -5.02
C ILE A 151 -9.61 -13.94 -5.91
N PRO A 152 -10.28 -14.43 -6.96
CA PRO A 152 -11.10 -13.58 -7.79
C PRO A 152 -12.24 -13.00 -6.98
N ALA A 153 -12.22 -11.69 -6.78
CA ALA A 153 -13.25 -10.97 -6.04
C ALA A 153 -14.22 -10.20 -6.96
N ALA A 154 -13.92 -10.09 -8.24
CA ALA A 154 -14.72 -9.33 -9.18
C ALA A 154 -14.94 -10.09 -10.50
N ASP A 155 -16.12 -9.91 -11.07
CA ASP A 155 -16.42 -10.32 -12.43
C ASP A 155 -15.94 -9.25 -13.41
N TYR A 156 -15.58 -9.68 -14.62
CA TYR A 156 -15.15 -8.80 -15.71
C TYR A 156 -16.11 -8.92 -16.88
N ASP A 157 -16.34 -7.82 -17.57
CA ASP A 157 -17.02 -7.82 -18.87
C ASP A 157 -16.05 -8.18 -20.02
N ASP A 158 -16.57 -8.19 -21.26
CA ASP A 158 -15.80 -8.50 -22.47
C ASP A 158 -14.69 -7.47 -22.78
N ASN A 159 -14.73 -6.30 -22.13
CA ASN A 159 -13.73 -5.24 -22.23
C ASN A 159 -12.77 -5.20 -21.04
N ASP A 160 -12.79 -6.25 -20.21
CA ASP A 160 -12.00 -6.34 -18.98
C ASP A 160 -12.33 -5.27 -17.93
N ASN A 161 -13.51 -4.65 -18.00
CA ASN A 161 -13.99 -3.79 -16.93
C ASN A 161 -14.54 -4.62 -15.77
N ILE A 162 -14.33 -4.16 -14.55
CA ILE A 162 -14.89 -4.79 -13.35
C ILE A 162 -16.39 -4.47 -13.32
N THR A 163 -17.25 -5.51 -13.35
CA THR A 163 -18.71 -5.34 -13.39
C THR A 163 -19.38 -5.51 -12.05
N ASN A 164 -18.75 -6.23 -11.15
CA ASN A 164 -19.33 -6.57 -9.85
C ASN A 164 -18.36 -6.26 -8.72
N TRP A 165 -18.44 -5.04 -8.21
CA TRP A 165 -17.90 -4.69 -6.91
C TRP A 165 -18.83 -5.31 -5.87
N SER A 166 -18.55 -6.53 -5.44
CA SER A 166 -19.34 -7.16 -4.40
C SER A 166 -19.20 -6.34 -3.11
N GLU A 167 -20.30 -5.78 -2.64
CA GLU A 167 -20.38 -4.98 -1.41
C GLU A 167 -19.87 -5.71 -0.15
N ASN A 168 -19.60 -7.01 -0.25
CA ASN A 168 -19.14 -7.86 0.84
C ASN A 168 -17.86 -8.62 0.51
N CYS A 169 -17.13 -8.26 -0.52
CA CYS A 169 -15.86 -8.90 -0.87
C CYS A 169 -14.69 -8.05 -0.40
N THR A 170 -13.80 -8.68 0.33
CA THR A 170 -12.48 -8.13 0.57
C THR A 170 -11.65 -8.24 -0.71
N HIS A 171 -10.89 -7.21 -1.00
CA HIS A 171 -10.07 -7.12 -2.19
C HIS A 171 -8.59 -7.05 -1.83
N ASN A 172 -7.74 -7.36 -2.80
CA ASN A 172 -6.31 -7.16 -2.68
C ASN A 172 -5.90 -5.91 -3.45
N TYR A 173 -5.29 -4.98 -2.76
CA TYR A 173 -4.77 -3.74 -3.32
C TYR A 173 -3.25 -3.76 -3.29
N ALA A 174 -2.61 -3.02 -4.15
CA ALA A 174 -1.17 -2.81 -4.10
C ALA A 174 -0.81 -1.33 -4.13
N PHE A 175 0.13 -0.98 -3.27
CA PHE A 175 0.94 0.21 -3.37
C PHE A 175 2.20 -0.16 -4.14
N VAL A 176 2.52 0.59 -5.20
CA VAL A 176 3.72 0.42 -6.00
C VAL A 176 4.45 1.75 -6.10
N ARG A 177 5.75 1.74 -5.81
CA ARG A 177 6.63 2.87 -6.02
C ARG A 177 7.65 2.52 -7.09
N THR A 178 7.81 3.41 -8.06
CA THR A 178 8.81 3.30 -9.12
C THR A 178 9.86 4.41 -8.99
N TYR A 179 11.06 4.14 -9.49
CA TYR A 179 12.12 5.11 -9.65
C TYR A 179 12.85 4.82 -10.96
N ASN A 180 12.96 5.82 -11.84
CA ASN A 180 13.48 5.65 -13.21
C ASN A 180 12.81 4.48 -13.94
N ASP A 181 11.50 4.43 -13.94
CA ASP A 181 10.65 3.40 -14.56
C ASP A 181 10.86 1.97 -14.02
N SER A 182 11.61 1.82 -12.93
CA SER A 182 11.82 0.53 -12.26
C SER A 182 11.06 0.48 -10.94
N VAL A 183 10.41 -0.66 -10.68
CA VAL A 183 9.72 -0.89 -9.40
C VAL A 183 10.75 -1.01 -8.28
N VAL A 184 10.61 -0.18 -7.26
CA VAL A 184 11.51 -0.17 -6.08
C VAL A 184 10.85 -0.66 -4.81
N ASN A 185 9.52 -0.52 -4.69
CA ASN A 185 8.75 -1.02 -3.56
C ASN A 185 7.38 -1.51 -4.02
N ILE A 186 6.95 -2.64 -3.47
CA ILE A 186 5.57 -3.13 -3.58
C ILE A 186 5.09 -3.49 -2.17
N VAL A 187 3.90 -3.00 -1.82
CA VAL A 187 3.17 -3.41 -0.62
C VAL A 187 1.80 -3.90 -1.04
N VAL A 188 1.46 -5.13 -0.71
CA VAL A 188 0.15 -5.73 -0.99
C VAL A 188 -0.69 -5.68 0.28
N TYR A 189 -1.88 -5.12 0.17
CA TYR A 189 -2.91 -5.09 1.20
C TYR A 189 -3.89 -6.21 0.90
N GLU A 190 -3.73 -7.34 1.59
CA GLU A 190 -4.59 -8.52 1.43
C GLU A 190 -5.88 -8.35 2.26
N ASN A 191 -7.01 -8.80 1.70
CA ASN A 191 -8.30 -8.77 2.38
C ASN A 191 -8.67 -7.37 2.93
N TYR A 192 -8.36 -6.34 2.16
CA TYR A 192 -8.58 -4.95 2.54
C TYR A 192 -9.95 -4.49 2.05
N GLU A 193 -10.70 -3.81 2.91
CA GLU A 193 -11.99 -3.22 2.57
C GLU A 193 -11.84 -1.70 2.47
N ILE A 194 -12.33 -1.14 1.38
CA ILE A 194 -12.56 0.29 1.22
C ILE A 194 -14.08 0.48 1.26
N ASN A 195 -14.58 1.10 2.33
CA ASN A 195 -16.02 1.29 2.58
C ASN A 195 -16.54 2.57 1.93
#